data_72fdbf726afccf3884465c5dfb8a7b52
#
_entry.id   72fdbf726afccf3884465c5dfb8a7b52
#
_cell.length_a   1.000
_cell.length_b   1.000
_cell.length_c   1.000
_cell.angle_alpha   90.00
_cell.angle_beta   90.00
_cell.angle_gamma   90.00
#
_symmetry.space_group_name_H-M   'P 1'
#
loop_
_entity.id
_entity.type
_entity.pdbx_description
1 polymer ?
#
loop_
_entity_poly.entity_id
_entity_poly.type
_entity_poly.pdbx_seq_one_letter_code
_entity_poly.pdbx_strand_id
1 'polypeptide(L)'
;FINMSGDKEQEYFSDGLTEDLITDLSKVSGLFVIARNSVFFYKDKNVKISKIGHDLGVKYVLEGSVRKMGNNVRITAQLIDSKTEGHVWAERYDRDLKDIFSLQDEVREKIVTALAVQMTSDDKKRIQMKDTDNLEAYDYYLKANELCNSTDLEKLAQGRVQLQKAIHLDPKFAKAYAAMAKTFFTQWVFGPDKDLEILNKVFEWGQKAIEINPDEPSGYSILSHYYLWTKQHDAGIVEIKKAISLDPNNPEWMAYYGELLTHSNQPEQGISLFLKAMRLDPKYPVWYMYGLGHAYFLLQDYDQAIPALEKAVEQDPGFWPSYLLLAASYDVKGMKEKSQKAVKRALEENKNLPNEKWEQLVPYKDPAAGKQMI
;
A
#
# COMPACT_ATOMS: atom_id res chain seq x y z
N PHE A 1 -2.69 -12.87 11.53
CA PHE A 1 -2.84 -14.31 11.87
C PHE A 1 -1.48 -14.96 11.88
N ILE A 2 -1.30 -15.98 12.76
CA ILE A 2 -0.05 -16.69 12.94
C ILE A 2 -0.12 -18.04 12.20
N ASN A 3 0.95 -18.37 11.46
CA ASN A 3 1.06 -19.70 10.86
C ASN A 3 1.37 -20.78 11.93
N MET A 4 0.46 -21.70 12.13
CA MET A 4 0.59 -22.85 13.03
C MET A 4 0.65 -24.19 12.29
N SER A 5 0.97 -24.18 10.99
CA SER A 5 1.07 -25.40 10.16
C SER A 5 2.29 -26.26 10.49
N GLY A 6 3.29 -25.70 11.20
CA GLY A 6 4.57 -26.36 11.44
C GLY A 6 5.53 -26.30 10.25
N ASP A 7 5.14 -25.68 9.16
CA ASP A 7 5.89 -25.49 7.92
C ASP A 7 6.00 -24.00 7.61
N LYS A 8 7.20 -23.45 7.61
CA LYS A 8 7.48 -22.06 7.32
C LYS A 8 7.13 -21.68 5.87
N GLU A 9 7.20 -22.62 4.95
CA GLU A 9 6.81 -22.42 3.56
C GLU A 9 5.32 -22.10 3.38
N GLN A 10 4.51 -22.21 4.45
CA GLN A 10 3.09 -21.84 4.47
C GLN A 10 2.83 -20.44 5.07
N GLU A 11 3.88 -19.67 5.37
CA GLU A 11 3.75 -18.33 5.95
C GLU A 11 2.97 -17.38 5.04
N TYR A 12 3.26 -17.41 3.72
CA TYR A 12 2.56 -16.61 2.71
C TYR A 12 1.04 -16.80 2.74
N PHE A 13 0.56 -17.98 3.14
CA PHE A 13 -0.88 -18.28 3.18
C PHE A 13 -1.57 -17.59 4.37
N SER A 14 -0.97 -17.61 5.56
CA SER A 14 -1.50 -16.90 6.73
C SER A 14 -1.40 -15.37 6.57
N ASP A 15 -0.34 -14.90 5.93
CA ASP A 15 -0.17 -13.49 5.59
C ASP A 15 -1.21 -13.03 4.57
N GLY A 16 -1.42 -13.81 3.52
CA GLY A 16 -2.43 -13.53 2.50
C GLY A 16 -3.85 -13.48 3.07
N LEU A 17 -4.22 -14.45 3.92
CA LEU A 17 -5.51 -14.43 4.62
C LEU A 17 -5.68 -13.15 5.47
N THR A 18 -4.62 -12.73 6.15
CA THR A 18 -4.64 -11.51 6.97
C THR A 18 -4.84 -10.27 6.09
N GLU A 19 -4.13 -10.20 4.97
CA GLU A 19 -4.22 -9.10 4.01
C GLU A 19 -5.59 -9.02 3.35
N ASP A 20 -6.18 -10.16 2.96
CA ASP A 20 -7.52 -10.19 2.39
C ASP A 20 -8.59 -9.74 3.39
N LEU A 21 -8.51 -10.16 4.65
CA LEU A 21 -9.42 -9.69 5.70
C LEU A 21 -9.29 -8.18 5.93
N ILE A 22 -8.07 -7.63 5.94
CA ILE A 22 -7.86 -6.17 6.04
C ILE A 22 -8.50 -5.48 4.83
N THR A 23 -8.24 -5.98 3.62
CA THR A 23 -8.78 -5.42 2.37
C THR A 23 -10.30 -5.46 2.34
N ASP A 24 -10.91 -6.57 2.73
CA ASP A 24 -12.36 -6.70 2.72
C ASP A 24 -13.02 -5.81 3.78
N LEU A 25 -12.45 -5.72 4.96
CA LEU A 25 -12.96 -4.85 6.01
C LEU A 25 -12.77 -3.37 5.65
N SER A 26 -11.71 -3.00 4.92
CA SER A 26 -11.46 -1.62 4.47
C SER A 26 -12.50 -1.12 3.47
N LYS A 27 -13.14 -2.03 2.71
CA LYS A 27 -14.24 -1.73 1.80
C LYS A 27 -15.53 -1.31 2.52
N VAL A 28 -15.64 -1.57 3.84
CA VAL A 28 -16.81 -1.19 4.65
C VAL A 28 -16.66 0.24 5.15
N SER A 29 -17.46 1.15 4.63
CA SER A 29 -17.34 2.59 4.88
C SER A 29 -17.54 3.00 6.34
N GLY A 30 -18.27 2.19 7.12
CA GLY A 30 -18.51 2.40 8.56
C GLY A 30 -17.38 1.91 9.49
N LEU A 31 -16.32 1.29 8.95
CA LEU A 31 -15.18 0.80 9.72
C LEU A 31 -13.98 1.73 9.56
N PHE A 32 -13.17 1.77 10.61
CA PHE A 32 -11.83 2.33 10.61
C PHE A 32 -10.86 1.16 10.75
N VAL A 33 -10.23 0.77 9.65
CA VAL A 33 -9.37 -0.41 9.58
C VAL A 33 -7.91 0.02 9.46
N ILE A 34 -7.06 -0.51 10.32
CA ILE A 34 -5.61 -0.25 10.26
C ILE A 34 -4.98 -1.05 9.13
N ALA A 35 -4.12 -0.38 8.38
CA ALA A 35 -3.46 -0.95 7.22
C ALA A 35 -2.47 -2.07 7.55
N ARG A 36 -2.20 -2.89 6.53
CA ARG A 36 -1.30 -4.05 6.56
C ARG A 36 0.06 -3.72 7.19
N ASN A 37 0.74 -2.64 6.78
CA ASN A 37 2.07 -2.31 7.27
C ASN A 37 2.10 -2.16 8.79
N SER A 38 1.13 -1.44 9.34
CA SER A 38 1.00 -1.25 10.80
C SER A 38 0.64 -2.54 11.53
N VAL A 39 -0.20 -3.39 10.96
CA VAL A 39 -0.57 -4.69 11.53
C VAL A 39 0.62 -5.63 11.53
N PHE A 40 1.34 -5.76 10.41
CA PHE A 40 2.50 -6.64 10.26
C PHE A 40 3.71 -6.19 11.09
N PHE A 41 3.78 -4.91 11.49
CA PHE A 41 4.78 -4.46 12.46
C PHE A 41 4.72 -5.24 13.78
N TYR A 42 3.55 -5.74 14.17
CA TYR A 42 3.36 -6.50 15.41
C TYR A 42 3.48 -8.02 15.21
N LYS A 43 3.62 -8.49 13.97
CA LYS A 43 3.80 -9.91 13.68
C LYS A 43 5.02 -10.45 14.42
N ASP A 44 4.91 -11.64 15.00
CA ASP A 44 5.96 -12.36 15.76
C ASP A 44 6.48 -11.61 17.01
N LYS A 45 5.77 -10.56 17.44
CA LYS A 45 6.10 -9.78 18.64
C LYS A 45 5.15 -10.12 19.76
N ASN A 46 5.70 -10.43 20.93
CA ASN A 46 4.91 -10.63 22.14
C ASN A 46 4.54 -9.26 22.77
N VAL A 47 3.49 -8.64 22.22
CA VAL A 47 2.99 -7.33 22.66
C VAL A 47 1.56 -7.49 23.19
N LYS A 48 1.26 -6.89 24.35
CA LYS A 48 -0.10 -6.90 24.90
C LYS A 48 -1.10 -6.23 23.97
N ILE A 49 -2.29 -6.79 23.88
CA ILE A 49 -3.39 -6.27 23.03
C ILE A 49 -3.75 -4.84 23.42
N SER A 50 -3.75 -4.50 24.72
CA SER A 50 -4.00 -3.14 25.20
C SER A 50 -2.96 -2.14 24.68
N LYS A 51 -1.68 -2.55 24.59
CA LYS A 51 -0.63 -1.72 24.01
C LYS A 51 -0.82 -1.54 22.50
N ILE A 52 -1.14 -2.61 21.77
CA ILE A 52 -1.43 -2.54 20.32
C ILE A 52 -2.60 -1.59 20.07
N GLY A 53 -3.70 -1.75 20.82
CA GLY A 53 -4.86 -0.88 20.71
C GLY A 53 -4.56 0.60 21.01
N HIS A 54 -3.72 0.87 22.01
CA HIS A 54 -3.26 2.23 22.32
C HIS A 54 -2.37 2.80 21.19
N ASP A 55 -1.34 2.05 20.76
CA ASP A 55 -0.35 2.50 19.77
C ASP A 55 -0.99 2.76 18.39
N LEU A 56 -1.98 1.95 18.01
CA LEU A 56 -2.73 2.08 16.75
C LEU A 56 -3.99 2.96 16.88
N GLY A 57 -4.39 3.30 18.11
CA GLY A 57 -5.61 4.07 18.38
C GLY A 57 -6.89 3.36 17.95
N VAL A 58 -6.96 2.04 18.17
CA VAL A 58 -8.12 1.20 17.85
C VAL A 58 -8.77 0.61 19.10
N LYS A 59 -10.09 0.43 19.02
CA LYS A 59 -10.87 -0.17 20.12
C LYS A 59 -10.79 -1.70 20.09
N TYR A 60 -10.74 -2.29 18.92
CA TYR A 60 -10.77 -3.74 18.74
C TYR A 60 -9.54 -4.22 17.99
N VAL A 61 -9.06 -5.39 18.37
CA VAL A 61 -7.97 -6.10 17.66
C VAL A 61 -8.47 -7.47 17.26
N LEU A 62 -8.33 -7.81 15.99
CA LEU A 62 -8.57 -9.14 15.48
C LEU A 62 -7.25 -9.90 15.47
N GLU A 63 -7.20 -11.03 16.14
CA GLU A 63 -6.07 -11.94 16.07
C GLU A 63 -6.51 -13.37 15.78
N GLY A 64 -5.58 -14.23 15.41
CA GLY A 64 -5.90 -15.61 15.12
C GLY A 64 -4.71 -16.43 14.65
N SER A 65 -5.02 -17.65 14.26
CA SER A 65 -4.04 -18.58 13.71
C SER A 65 -4.59 -19.35 12.52
N VAL A 66 -3.70 -19.73 11.63
CA VAL A 66 -4.00 -20.58 10.48
C VAL A 66 -3.14 -21.84 10.56
N ARG A 67 -3.75 -23.00 10.40
CA ARG A 67 -3.06 -24.27 10.29
C ARG A 67 -3.55 -25.01 9.05
N LYS A 68 -2.69 -25.08 8.04
CA LYS A 68 -2.92 -25.82 6.80
C LYS A 68 -2.24 -27.18 6.91
N MET A 69 -2.99 -28.26 6.67
CA MET A 69 -2.50 -29.64 6.70
C MET A 69 -3.08 -30.40 5.49
N GLY A 70 -2.30 -30.52 4.43
CA GLY A 70 -2.78 -31.07 3.16
C GLY A 70 -3.97 -30.27 2.63
N ASN A 71 -5.11 -30.94 2.45
CA ASN A 71 -6.34 -30.31 1.95
C ASN A 71 -7.24 -29.73 3.06
N ASN A 72 -6.80 -29.76 4.32
CA ASN A 72 -7.58 -29.23 5.43
C ASN A 72 -6.95 -27.93 5.94
N VAL A 73 -7.81 -26.98 6.32
CA VAL A 73 -7.43 -25.75 6.98
C VAL A 73 -8.21 -25.58 8.27
N ARG A 74 -7.48 -25.24 9.33
CA ARG A 74 -8.06 -24.77 10.58
C ARG A 74 -7.74 -23.31 10.77
N ILE A 75 -8.76 -22.48 10.97
CA ILE A 75 -8.64 -21.08 11.32
C ILE A 75 -9.24 -20.87 12.72
N THR A 76 -8.48 -20.23 13.60
CA THR A 76 -9.01 -19.70 14.85
C THR A 76 -8.96 -18.18 14.72
N ALA A 77 -10.08 -17.51 14.98
CA ALA A 77 -10.17 -16.05 14.92
C ALA A 77 -10.86 -15.53 16.18
N GLN A 78 -10.37 -14.42 16.71
CA GLN A 78 -10.94 -13.78 17.90
C GLN A 78 -10.84 -12.26 17.81
N LEU A 79 -11.93 -11.59 18.15
CA LEU A 79 -12.05 -10.15 18.24
C LEU A 79 -11.98 -9.74 19.70
N ILE A 80 -11.02 -8.90 20.05
CA ILE A 80 -10.70 -8.54 21.44
C ILE A 80 -10.89 -7.04 21.62
N ASP A 81 -11.59 -6.62 22.67
CA ASP A 81 -11.62 -5.23 23.10
C ASP A 81 -10.26 -4.86 23.71
N SER A 82 -9.58 -3.88 23.11
CA SER A 82 -8.21 -3.53 23.48
C SER A 82 -8.07 -2.92 24.87
N LYS A 83 -9.15 -2.37 25.46
CA LYS A 83 -9.11 -1.77 26.81
C LYS A 83 -9.31 -2.80 27.90
N THR A 84 -10.25 -3.72 27.69
CA THR A 84 -10.61 -4.74 28.69
C THR A 84 -9.86 -6.04 28.50
N GLU A 85 -9.23 -6.24 27.34
CA GLU A 85 -8.62 -7.49 26.87
C GLU A 85 -9.63 -8.66 26.87
N GLY A 86 -10.93 -8.33 26.90
CA GLY A 86 -12.02 -9.28 26.84
C GLY A 86 -12.37 -9.68 25.41
N HIS A 87 -12.69 -10.96 25.21
CA HIS A 87 -13.14 -11.47 23.92
C HIS A 87 -14.57 -10.99 23.62
N VAL A 88 -14.74 -10.23 22.54
CA VAL A 88 -16.05 -9.84 22.00
C VAL A 88 -16.64 -10.99 21.20
N TRP A 89 -15.77 -11.71 20.50
CA TRP A 89 -16.11 -12.87 19.68
C TRP A 89 -14.86 -13.75 19.52
N ALA A 90 -15.06 -15.08 19.51
CA ALA A 90 -14.01 -16.04 19.23
C ALA A 90 -14.64 -17.31 18.64
N GLU A 91 -14.14 -17.76 17.52
CA GLU A 91 -14.58 -18.98 16.85
C GLU A 91 -13.41 -19.76 16.24
N ARG A 92 -13.64 -21.07 16.07
CA ARG A 92 -12.72 -21.97 15.38
C ARG A 92 -13.44 -22.64 14.23
N TYR A 93 -12.80 -22.64 13.09
CA TYR A 93 -13.27 -23.22 11.86
C TYR A 93 -12.36 -24.36 11.42
N ASP A 94 -12.95 -25.49 11.10
CA ASP A 94 -12.29 -26.64 10.48
C ASP A 94 -12.98 -26.88 9.13
N ARG A 95 -12.27 -26.72 8.03
CA ARG A 95 -12.82 -26.78 6.66
C ARG A 95 -11.86 -27.48 5.71
N ASP A 96 -12.38 -27.96 4.57
CA ASP A 96 -11.55 -28.30 3.42
C ASP A 96 -10.95 -27.02 2.82
N LEU A 97 -9.72 -27.10 2.32
CA LEU A 97 -9.02 -25.95 1.71
C LEU A 97 -9.79 -25.36 0.51
N LYS A 98 -10.54 -26.20 -0.23
CA LYS A 98 -11.43 -25.76 -1.33
C LYS A 98 -12.50 -24.76 -0.89
N ASP A 99 -12.86 -24.76 0.40
CA ASP A 99 -13.90 -23.90 0.97
C ASP A 99 -13.32 -22.62 1.59
N ILE A 100 -12.03 -22.31 1.34
CA ILE A 100 -11.32 -21.18 1.99
C ILE A 100 -11.99 -19.84 1.74
N PHE A 101 -12.46 -19.59 0.52
CA PHE A 101 -13.13 -18.32 0.18
C PHE A 101 -14.46 -18.16 0.93
N SER A 102 -15.25 -19.24 1.02
CA SER A 102 -16.49 -19.22 1.82
C SER A 102 -16.21 -19.03 3.32
N LEU A 103 -15.08 -19.54 3.79
CA LEU A 103 -14.64 -19.36 5.17
C LEU A 103 -14.18 -17.91 5.43
N GLN A 104 -13.46 -17.28 4.50
CA GLN A 104 -13.11 -15.86 4.59
C GLN A 104 -14.37 -14.98 4.67
N ASP A 105 -15.37 -15.26 3.82
CA ASP A 105 -16.66 -14.57 3.84
C ASP A 105 -17.36 -14.74 5.20
N GLU A 106 -17.41 -15.95 5.75
CA GLU A 106 -18.02 -16.23 7.05
C GLU A 106 -17.32 -15.46 8.19
N VAL A 107 -15.99 -15.49 8.23
CA VAL A 107 -15.20 -14.75 9.24
C VAL A 107 -15.46 -13.25 9.16
N ARG A 108 -15.44 -12.69 7.96
CA ARG A 108 -15.74 -11.26 7.72
C ARG A 108 -17.15 -10.89 8.22
N GLU A 109 -18.18 -11.65 7.87
CA GLU A 109 -19.55 -11.39 8.29
C GLU A 109 -19.70 -11.43 9.81
N LYS A 110 -19.02 -12.38 10.47
CA LYS A 110 -19.01 -12.48 11.93
C LYS A 110 -18.37 -11.26 12.58
N ILE A 111 -17.25 -10.75 12.02
CA ILE A 111 -16.58 -9.55 12.52
C ILE A 111 -17.49 -8.33 12.40
N VAL A 112 -18.09 -8.10 11.22
CA VAL A 112 -19.00 -6.97 10.98
C VAL A 112 -20.20 -7.02 11.92
N THR A 113 -20.76 -8.22 12.14
CA THR A 113 -21.88 -8.44 13.07
C THR A 113 -21.45 -8.17 14.51
N ALA A 114 -20.31 -8.68 14.95
CA ALA A 114 -19.80 -8.49 16.32
C ALA A 114 -19.50 -7.02 16.63
N LEU A 115 -19.10 -6.24 15.62
CA LEU A 115 -18.86 -4.81 15.71
C LEU A 115 -20.14 -3.97 15.60
N ALA A 116 -21.30 -4.59 15.35
CA ALA A 116 -22.61 -3.95 15.15
C ALA A 116 -22.59 -2.85 14.07
N VAL A 117 -21.79 -3.05 13.02
CA VAL A 117 -21.67 -2.09 11.91
C VAL A 117 -22.82 -2.31 10.92
N GLN A 118 -23.54 -1.23 10.62
CA GLN A 118 -24.56 -1.24 9.58
C GLN A 118 -23.90 -1.02 8.22
N MET A 119 -23.87 -2.07 7.41
CA MET A 119 -23.38 -1.99 6.03
C MET A 119 -24.41 -1.34 5.11
N THR A 120 -23.95 -0.43 4.28
CA THR A 120 -24.75 0.13 3.17
C THR A 120 -24.94 -0.92 2.06
N SER A 121 -25.85 -0.64 1.10
CA SER A 121 -26.02 -1.48 -0.09
C SER A 121 -24.72 -1.57 -0.92
N ASP A 122 -23.95 -0.48 -0.96
CA ASP A 122 -22.70 -0.42 -1.70
C ASP A 122 -21.58 -1.17 -0.97
N ASP A 123 -21.52 -1.11 0.37
CA ASP A 123 -20.59 -1.95 1.16
C ASP A 123 -20.84 -3.43 0.88
N LYS A 124 -22.12 -3.86 0.91
CA LYS A 124 -22.49 -5.25 0.64
C LYS A 124 -22.06 -5.71 -0.76
N LYS A 125 -22.24 -4.86 -1.77
CA LYS A 125 -21.77 -5.17 -3.13
C LYS A 125 -20.26 -5.32 -3.19
N ARG A 126 -19.52 -4.35 -2.61
CA ARG A 126 -18.05 -4.35 -2.63
C ARG A 126 -17.43 -5.59 -1.97
N ILE A 127 -17.99 -6.05 -0.86
CA ILE A 127 -17.45 -7.21 -0.13
C ILE A 127 -17.91 -8.56 -0.67
N GLN A 128 -18.98 -8.61 -1.50
CA GLN A 128 -19.44 -9.87 -2.13
C GLN A 128 -18.64 -10.24 -3.37
N MET A 129 -17.78 -9.35 -3.85
CA MET A 129 -16.98 -9.59 -5.04
C MET A 129 -15.82 -10.51 -4.71
N LYS A 130 -15.81 -11.64 -5.37
CA LYS A 130 -14.70 -12.59 -5.28
C LYS A 130 -13.62 -12.24 -6.30
N ASP A 131 -12.38 -12.29 -5.88
CA ASP A 131 -11.23 -12.06 -6.74
C ASP A 131 -11.02 -13.22 -7.72
N THR A 132 -11.19 -14.46 -7.23
CA THR A 132 -11.11 -15.70 -8.01
C THR A 132 -11.82 -16.84 -7.26
N ASP A 133 -12.32 -17.84 -7.99
CA ASP A 133 -12.76 -19.12 -7.43
C ASP A 133 -11.70 -20.23 -7.63
N ASN A 134 -10.59 -19.94 -8.30
CA ASN A 134 -9.52 -20.88 -8.56
C ASN A 134 -8.46 -20.85 -7.45
N LEU A 135 -8.48 -21.86 -6.58
CA LEU A 135 -7.58 -21.97 -5.43
C LEU A 135 -6.10 -22.02 -5.82
N GLU A 136 -5.75 -22.68 -6.94
CA GLU A 136 -4.37 -22.76 -7.41
C GLU A 136 -3.89 -21.41 -7.95
N ALA A 137 -4.74 -20.69 -8.69
CA ALA A 137 -4.46 -19.34 -9.12
C ALA A 137 -4.25 -18.38 -7.94
N TYR A 138 -5.08 -18.51 -6.91
CA TYR A 138 -4.94 -17.75 -5.67
C TYR A 138 -3.63 -18.07 -4.93
N ASP A 139 -3.24 -19.33 -4.82
CA ASP A 139 -1.97 -19.75 -4.20
C ASP A 139 -0.75 -19.14 -4.92
N TYR A 140 -0.74 -19.16 -6.26
CA TYR A 140 0.31 -18.49 -7.04
C TYR A 140 0.31 -16.97 -6.84
N TYR A 141 -0.85 -16.34 -6.75
CA TYR A 141 -0.98 -14.92 -6.47
C TYR A 141 -0.39 -14.55 -5.10
N LEU A 142 -0.68 -15.32 -4.04
CA LEU A 142 -0.12 -15.09 -2.70
C LEU A 142 1.40 -15.20 -2.68
N LYS A 143 1.96 -16.22 -3.34
CA LYS A 143 3.42 -16.38 -3.52
C LYS A 143 4.03 -15.20 -4.26
N ALA A 144 3.33 -14.69 -5.28
CA ALA A 144 3.77 -13.51 -6.00
C ALA A 144 3.79 -12.28 -5.10
N ASN A 145 2.75 -12.06 -4.28
CA ASN A 145 2.68 -10.93 -3.37
C ASN A 145 3.84 -10.90 -2.37
N GLU A 146 4.24 -12.05 -1.83
CA GLU A 146 5.42 -12.13 -0.96
C GLU A 146 6.68 -11.62 -1.67
N LEU A 147 6.89 -12.03 -2.92
CA LEU A 147 8.04 -11.61 -3.73
C LEU A 147 7.96 -10.15 -4.17
N CYS A 148 6.75 -9.67 -4.52
CA CYS A 148 6.52 -8.34 -5.07
C CYS A 148 6.46 -7.23 -4.00
N ASN A 149 6.37 -7.57 -2.72
CA ASN A 149 6.54 -6.64 -1.60
C ASN A 149 8.02 -6.25 -1.37
N SER A 150 8.80 -6.22 -2.43
CA SER A 150 10.24 -5.91 -2.44
C SER A 150 10.55 -4.95 -3.59
N THR A 151 11.61 -4.16 -3.43
CA THR A 151 12.19 -3.33 -4.51
C THR A 151 13.30 -4.07 -5.27
N ASP A 152 13.62 -5.30 -4.88
CA ASP A 152 14.60 -6.16 -5.54
C ASP A 152 14.07 -6.63 -6.90
N LEU A 153 14.77 -6.24 -7.97
CA LEU A 153 14.36 -6.52 -9.34
C LEU A 153 14.31 -8.02 -9.68
N GLU A 154 15.15 -8.83 -9.04
CA GLU A 154 15.14 -10.28 -9.23
C GLU A 154 13.89 -10.90 -8.58
N LYS A 155 13.55 -10.49 -7.35
CA LYS A 155 12.30 -10.90 -6.70
C LYS A 155 11.07 -10.47 -7.48
N LEU A 156 11.05 -9.24 -8.02
CA LEU A 156 9.98 -8.78 -8.88
C LEU A 156 9.83 -9.64 -10.14
N ALA A 157 10.95 -10.05 -10.76
CA ALA A 157 10.92 -10.95 -11.91
C ALA A 157 10.37 -12.33 -11.55
N GLN A 158 10.78 -12.90 -10.42
CA GLN A 158 10.24 -14.16 -9.90
C GLN A 158 8.74 -14.04 -9.57
N GLY A 159 8.32 -12.93 -8.97
CA GLY A 159 6.90 -12.64 -8.69
C GLY A 159 6.07 -12.61 -9.97
N ARG A 160 6.56 -11.97 -11.04
CA ARG A 160 5.89 -11.97 -12.36
C ARG A 160 5.67 -13.37 -12.91
N VAL A 161 6.63 -14.30 -12.72
CA VAL A 161 6.44 -15.70 -13.12
C VAL A 161 5.28 -16.35 -12.37
N GLN A 162 5.13 -16.07 -11.07
CA GLN A 162 3.99 -16.59 -10.30
C GLN A 162 2.67 -15.95 -10.76
N LEU A 163 2.66 -14.63 -11.00
CA LEU A 163 1.47 -13.93 -11.52
C LEU A 163 1.04 -14.46 -12.89
N GLN A 164 1.98 -14.76 -13.79
CA GLN A 164 1.67 -15.38 -15.08
C GLN A 164 0.98 -16.74 -14.93
N LYS A 165 1.41 -17.55 -13.95
CA LYS A 165 0.75 -18.84 -13.66
C LYS A 165 -0.66 -18.61 -13.12
N ALA A 166 -0.84 -17.66 -12.19
CA ALA A 166 -2.16 -17.31 -11.65
C ALA A 166 -3.12 -16.87 -12.78
N ILE A 167 -2.66 -15.99 -13.67
CA ILE A 167 -3.43 -15.51 -14.82
C ILE A 167 -3.74 -16.63 -15.82
N HIS A 168 -2.81 -17.57 -16.04
CA HIS A 168 -3.03 -18.70 -16.90
C HIS A 168 -4.12 -19.63 -16.36
N LEU A 169 -4.13 -19.87 -15.06
CA LEU A 169 -5.11 -20.72 -14.37
C LEU A 169 -6.49 -20.05 -14.24
N ASP A 170 -6.51 -18.73 -14.05
CA ASP A 170 -7.73 -17.94 -14.04
C ASP A 170 -7.54 -16.61 -14.81
N PRO A 171 -7.87 -16.59 -16.10
CA PRO A 171 -7.78 -15.36 -16.91
C PRO A 171 -8.74 -14.24 -16.47
N LYS A 172 -9.65 -14.49 -15.53
CA LYS A 172 -10.56 -13.50 -14.97
C LYS A 172 -10.09 -12.93 -13.62
N PHE A 173 -8.94 -13.35 -13.12
CA PHE A 173 -8.38 -12.87 -11.86
C PHE A 173 -7.79 -11.45 -12.00
N ALA A 174 -8.63 -10.43 -12.03
CA ALA A 174 -8.28 -9.03 -12.27
C ALA A 174 -7.15 -8.52 -11.35
N LYS A 175 -7.19 -8.87 -10.06
CA LYS A 175 -6.19 -8.51 -9.06
C LYS A 175 -4.77 -8.98 -9.44
N ALA A 176 -4.64 -10.14 -10.09
CA ALA A 176 -3.35 -10.63 -10.58
C ALA A 176 -2.78 -9.76 -11.73
N TYR A 177 -3.64 -9.23 -12.60
CA TYR A 177 -3.23 -8.28 -13.64
C TYR A 177 -2.79 -6.94 -13.05
N ALA A 178 -3.52 -6.41 -12.07
CA ALA A 178 -3.12 -5.19 -11.36
C ALA A 178 -1.78 -5.37 -10.62
N ALA A 179 -1.58 -6.52 -9.97
CA ALA A 179 -0.31 -6.87 -9.34
C ALA A 179 0.83 -6.95 -10.37
N MET A 180 0.59 -7.49 -11.55
CA MET A 180 1.57 -7.49 -12.65
C MET A 180 1.97 -6.06 -13.03
N ALA A 181 1.00 -5.16 -13.21
CA ALA A 181 1.24 -3.74 -13.48
C ALA A 181 2.09 -3.10 -12.37
N LYS A 182 1.77 -3.38 -11.09
CA LYS A 182 2.53 -2.88 -9.93
C LYS A 182 4.00 -3.30 -9.97
N THR A 183 4.31 -4.53 -10.40
CA THR A 183 5.71 -4.98 -10.52
C THR A 183 6.50 -4.20 -11.57
N PHE A 184 5.88 -3.86 -12.70
CA PHE A 184 6.51 -3.01 -13.71
C PHE A 184 6.68 -1.59 -13.24
N PHE A 185 5.70 -1.04 -12.53
CA PHE A 185 5.81 0.28 -11.93
C PHE A 185 6.95 0.35 -10.90
N THR A 186 7.03 -0.64 -9.99
CA THR A 186 8.14 -0.74 -9.02
C THR A 186 9.49 -0.84 -9.72
N GLN A 187 9.59 -1.64 -10.79
CA GLN A 187 10.80 -1.72 -11.61
C GLN A 187 11.15 -0.36 -12.23
N TRP A 188 10.16 0.39 -12.71
CA TRP A 188 10.39 1.69 -13.31
C TRP A 188 10.86 2.72 -12.26
N VAL A 189 10.27 2.70 -11.04
CA VAL A 189 10.66 3.61 -9.95
C VAL A 189 12.06 3.31 -9.42
N PHE A 190 12.38 2.05 -9.16
CA PHE A 190 13.61 1.65 -8.46
C PHE A 190 14.70 1.10 -9.39
N GLY A 191 14.35 0.77 -10.63
CA GLY A 191 15.30 0.27 -11.63
C GLY A 191 16.21 1.39 -12.17
N PRO A 192 17.36 0.99 -12.76
CA PRO A 192 18.34 1.93 -13.31
C PRO A 192 17.82 2.65 -14.56
N ASP A 193 16.94 2.00 -15.31
CA ASP A 193 16.44 2.50 -16.59
C ASP A 193 15.04 3.10 -16.42
N LYS A 194 14.86 4.33 -16.90
CA LYS A 194 13.57 5.02 -16.96
C LYS A 194 12.96 4.85 -18.37
N ASP A 195 12.89 3.59 -18.83
CA ASP A 195 12.37 3.27 -20.16
C ASP A 195 10.84 3.41 -20.19
N LEU A 196 10.35 4.19 -21.15
CA LEU A 196 8.92 4.38 -21.38
C LEU A 196 8.20 3.08 -21.75
N GLU A 197 8.90 2.09 -22.32
CA GLU A 197 8.30 0.76 -22.57
C GLU A 197 7.85 0.07 -21.28
N ILE A 198 8.57 0.28 -20.14
CA ILE A 198 8.18 -0.26 -18.85
C ILE A 198 6.88 0.41 -18.38
N LEU A 199 6.77 1.74 -18.53
CA LEU A 199 5.52 2.46 -18.22
C LEU A 199 4.36 2.04 -19.13
N ASN A 200 4.60 1.76 -20.41
CA ASN A 200 3.56 1.24 -21.30
C ASN A 200 3.03 -0.12 -20.81
N LYS A 201 3.90 -1.00 -20.28
CA LYS A 201 3.45 -2.25 -19.64
C LYS A 201 2.61 -2.00 -18.39
N VAL A 202 2.90 -0.97 -17.60
CA VAL A 202 2.05 -0.57 -16.47
C VAL A 202 0.63 -0.24 -16.96
N PHE A 203 0.53 0.53 -18.04
CA PHE A 203 -0.76 0.89 -18.64
C PHE A 203 -1.51 -0.35 -19.15
N GLU A 204 -0.86 -1.18 -19.99
CA GLU A 204 -1.47 -2.36 -20.60
C GLU A 204 -2.05 -3.32 -19.53
N TRP A 205 -1.25 -3.66 -18.52
CA TRP A 205 -1.68 -4.57 -17.45
C TRP A 205 -2.72 -3.95 -16.53
N GLY A 206 -2.62 -2.63 -16.24
CA GLY A 206 -3.61 -1.90 -15.44
C GLY A 206 -4.97 -1.81 -16.17
N GLN A 207 -4.97 -1.46 -17.47
CA GLN A 207 -6.17 -1.45 -18.29
C GLN A 207 -6.82 -2.82 -18.35
N LYS A 208 -6.02 -3.87 -18.53
CA LYS A 208 -6.53 -5.24 -18.56
C LYS A 208 -7.21 -5.66 -17.26
N ALA A 209 -6.68 -5.24 -16.12
CA ALA A 209 -7.32 -5.48 -14.83
C ALA A 209 -8.72 -4.86 -14.78
N ILE A 210 -8.87 -3.60 -15.22
CA ILE A 210 -10.15 -2.87 -15.24
C ILE A 210 -11.13 -3.48 -16.25
N GLU A 211 -10.66 -3.89 -17.44
CA GLU A 211 -11.49 -4.56 -18.44
C GLU A 211 -12.09 -5.87 -17.91
N ILE A 212 -11.31 -6.63 -17.12
CA ILE A 212 -11.76 -7.90 -16.55
C ILE A 212 -12.73 -7.66 -15.39
N ASN A 213 -12.40 -6.73 -14.49
CA ASN A 213 -13.25 -6.39 -13.36
C ASN A 213 -13.23 -4.87 -13.10
N PRO A 214 -14.28 -4.12 -13.54
CA PRO A 214 -14.37 -2.67 -13.33
C PRO A 214 -14.53 -2.24 -11.86
N ASP A 215 -14.72 -3.18 -10.96
CA ASP A 215 -14.85 -2.90 -9.52
C ASP A 215 -13.58 -3.30 -8.74
N GLU A 216 -12.49 -3.69 -9.43
CA GLU A 216 -11.18 -3.94 -8.81
C GLU A 216 -10.39 -2.62 -8.65
N PRO A 217 -10.18 -2.11 -7.40
CA PRO A 217 -9.59 -0.79 -7.18
C PRO A 217 -8.13 -0.67 -7.59
N SER A 218 -7.37 -1.78 -7.54
CA SER A 218 -5.92 -1.76 -7.78
C SER A 218 -5.58 -1.40 -9.23
N GLY A 219 -6.44 -1.75 -10.20
CA GLY A 219 -6.28 -1.38 -11.60
C GLY A 219 -6.29 0.14 -11.78
N TYR A 220 -7.26 0.81 -11.18
CA TYR A 220 -7.38 2.27 -11.20
C TYR A 220 -6.24 2.96 -10.47
N SER A 221 -5.86 2.44 -9.32
CA SER A 221 -4.74 2.97 -8.54
C SER A 221 -3.44 2.96 -9.35
N ILE A 222 -3.10 1.85 -9.99
CA ILE A 222 -1.86 1.76 -10.76
C ILE A 222 -1.90 2.63 -12.03
N LEU A 223 -3.06 2.78 -12.67
CA LEU A 223 -3.21 3.71 -13.80
C LEU A 223 -3.06 5.17 -13.37
N SER A 224 -3.46 5.54 -12.14
CA SER A 224 -3.23 6.89 -11.64
C SER A 224 -1.75 7.26 -11.59
N HIS A 225 -0.86 6.30 -11.26
CA HIS A 225 0.59 6.48 -11.30
C HIS A 225 1.12 6.59 -12.74
N TYR A 226 0.64 5.74 -13.64
CA TYR A 226 0.97 5.88 -15.04
C TYR A 226 0.66 7.29 -15.55
N TYR A 227 -0.54 7.81 -15.27
CA TYR A 227 -0.96 9.13 -15.69
C TYR A 227 -0.18 10.25 -14.98
N LEU A 228 0.20 10.08 -13.73
CA LEU A 228 1.08 11.02 -13.03
C LEU A 228 2.41 11.14 -13.78
N TRP A 229 3.10 10.02 -13.99
CA TRP A 229 4.43 10.02 -14.59
C TRP A 229 4.46 10.32 -16.10
N THR A 230 3.31 10.20 -16.77
CA THR A 230 3.12 10.69 -18.15
C THR A 230 2.54 12.12 -18.20
N LYS A 231 2.49 12.83 -17.05
CA LYS A 231 2.02 14.23 -16.90
C LYS A 231 0.56 14.45 -17.31
N GLN A 232 -0.25 13.43 -17.25
CA GLN A 232 -1.69 13.46 -17.51
C GLN A 232 -2.48 13.56 -16.19
N HIS A 233 -2.18 14.57 -15.37
CA HIS A 233 -2.64 14.71 -13.99
C HIS A 233 -4.15 14.59 -13.82
N ASP A 234 -4.93 15.22 -14.69
CA ASP A 234 -6.39 15.22 -14.58
C ASP A 234 -6.97 13.80 -14.77
N ALA A 235 -6.40 13.02 -15.71
CA ALA A 235 -6.75 11.62 -15.88
C ALA A 235 -6.37 10.79 -14.64
N GLY A 236 -5.17 10.99 -14.11
CA GLY A 236 -4.73 10.33 -12.87
C GLY A 236 -5.65 10.61 -11.69
N ILE A 237 -6.16 11.87 -11.56
CA ILE A 237 -7.12 12.24 -10.50
C ILE A 237 -8.45 11.48 -10.66
N VAL A 238 -8.91 11.27 -11.88
CA VAL A 238 -10.15 10.49 -12.13
C VAL A 238 -9.95 9.05 -11.67
N GLU A 239 -8.84 8.43 -12.07
CA GLU A 239 -8.55 7.03 -11.74
C GLU A 239 -8.40 6.82 -10.22
N ILE A 240 -7.61 7.66 -9.54
CA ILE A 240 -7.40 7.46 -8.10
C ILE A 240 -8.69 7.71 -7.28
N LYS A 241 -9.53 8.65 -7.70
CA LYS A 241 -10.85 8.84 -7.08
C LYS A 241 -11.75 7.62 -7.25
N LYS A 242 -11.68 6.94 -8.41
CA LYS A 242 -12.42 5.70 -8.63
C LYS A 242 -11.90 4.60 -7.71
N ALA A 243 -10.57 4.42 -7.57
CA ALA A 243 -9.98 3.47 -6.62
C ALA A 243 -10.46 3.72 -5.19
N ILE A 244 -10.42 4.98 -4.71
CA ILE A 244 -10.89 5.36 -3.37
C ILE A 244 -12.39 5.12 -3.20
N SER A 245 -13.20 5.30 -4.25
CA SER A 245 -14.65 5.03 -4.17
C SER A 245 -14.95 3.54 -3.99
N LEU A 246 -14.05 2.67 -4.48
CA LEU A 246 -14.18 1.21 -4.39
C LEU A 246 -13.59 0.66 -3.07
N ASP A 247 -12.55 1.30 -2.53
CA ASP A 247 -11.91 0.95 -1.27
C ASP A 247 -11.59 2.22 -0.45
N PRO A 248 -12.59 2.76 0.30
CA PRO A 248 -12.53 4.09 0.89
C PRO A 248 -11.61 4.23 2.11
N ASN A 249 -11.17 3.12 2.70
CA ASN A 249 -10.29 3.13 3.87
C ASN A 249 -8.86 2.67 3.54
N ASN A 250 -8.50 2.59 2.27
CA ASN A 250 -7.16 2.23 1.86
C ASN A 250 -6.21 3.43 1.99
N PRO A 251 -5.21 3.39 2.89
CA PRO A 251 -4.30 4.52 3.07
C PRO A 251 -3.35 4.73 1.89
N GLU A 252 -3.02 3.66 1.16
CA GLU A 252 -2.14 3.75 -0.01
C GLU A 252 -2.80 4.58 -1.11
N TRP A 253 -4.11 4.37 -1.38
CA TRP A 253 -4.85 5.19 -2.35
C TRP A 253 -4.94 6.66 -1.94
N MET A 254 -5.10 6.92 -0.64
CA MET A 254 -5.11 8.28 -0.12
C MET A 254 -3.77 8.97 -0.27
N ALA A 255 -2.67 8.27 0.04
CA ALA A 255 -1.33 8.81 -0.10
C ALA A 255 -0.97 9.05 -1.59
N TYR A 256 -1.34 8.15 -2.48
CA TYR A 256 -1.18 8.32 -3.93
C TYR A 256 -1.96 9.51 -4.48
N TYR A 257 -3.18 9.70 -3.98
CA TYR A 257 -3.95 10.90 -4.34
C TYR A 257 -3.30 12.17 -3.79
N GLY A 258 -2.73 12.12 -2.57
CA GLY A 258 -1.94 13.19 -1.99
C GLY A 258 -0.73 13.56 -2.85
N GLU A 259 0.02 12.56 -3.31
CA GLU A 259 1.16 12.73 -4.22
C GLU A 259 0.73 13.38 -5.55
N LEU A 260 -0.33 12.85 -6.17
CA LEU A 260 -0.86 13.36 -7.43
C LEU A 260 -1.31 14.81 -7.33
N LEU A 261 -2.01 15.19 -6.24
CA LEU A 261 -2.43 16.57 -5.99
C LEU A 261 -1.22 17.50 -5.75
N THR A 262 -0.22 17.03 -5.01
CA THR A 262 1.02 17.77 -4.77
C THR A 262 1.71 18.12 -6.09
N HIS A 263 1.84 17.16 -6.99
CA HIS A 263 2.40 17.38 -8.33
C HIS A 263 1.48 18.16 -9.28
N SER A 264 0.19 18.27 -8.95
CA SER A 264 -0.84 18.99 -9.72
C SER A 264 -1.08 20.42 -9.23
N ASN A 265 -0.14 21.02 -8.48
CA ASN A 265 -0.23 22.36 -7.89
C ASN A 265 -1.38 22.50 -6.86
N GLN A 266 -1.70 21.45 -6.11
CA GLN A 266 -2.72 21.43 -5.06
C GLN A 266 -2.16 20.82 -3.76
N PRO A 267 -0.98 21.29 -3.27
CA PRO A 267 -0.29 20.66 -2.15
C PRO A 267 -1.06 20.74 -0.83
N GLU A 268 -1.90 21.77 -0.59
CA GLU A 268 -2.72 21.85 0.64
C GLU A 268 -3.68 20.67 0.76
N GLN A 269 -4.31 20.29 -0.35
CA GLN A 269 -5.20 19.12 -0.39
C GLN A 269 -4.39 17.84 -0.22
N GLY A 270 -3.17 17.77 -0.81
CA GLY A 270 -2.24 16.66 -0.66
C GLY A 270 -1.86 16.41 0.80
N ILE A 271 -1.55 17.46 1.58
CA ILE A 271 -1.24 17.39 3.01
C ILE A 271 -2.37 16.68 3.77
N SER A 272 -3.61 17.09 3.54
CA SER A 272 -4.77 16.52 4.22
C SER A 272 -4.90 15.02 3.99
N LEU A 273 -4.60 14.57 2.76
CA LEU A 273 -4.64 13.16 2.38
C LEU A 273 -3.50 12.34 2.98
N PHE A 274 -2.26 12.87 2.99
CA PHE A 274 -1.13 12.22 3.67
C PHE A 274 -1.40 12.04 5.16
N LEU A 275 -1.91 13.07 5.84
CA LEU A 275 -2.26 12.97 7.27
C LEU A 275 -3.35 11.92 7.53
N LYS A 276 -4.36 11.83 6.65
CA LYS A 276 -5.41 10.80 6.72
C LYS A 276 -4.83 9.41 6.49
N ALA A 277 -3.96 9.25 5.49
CA ALA A 277 -3.28 7.99 5.20
C ALA A 277 -2.44 7.53 6.40
N MET A 278 -1.64 8.42 7.00
CA MET A 278 -0.82 8.13 8.18
C MET A 278 -1.67 7.75 9.40
N ARG A 279 -2.90 8.26 9.53
CA ARG A 279 -3.81 7.87 10.61
C ARG A 279 -4.32 6.44 10.43
N LEU A 280 -4.55 6.01 9.18
CA LEU A 280 -4.95 4.63 8.85
C LEU A 280 -3.75 3.65 8.87
N ASP A 281 -2.54 4.16 8.69
CA ASP A 281 -1.30 3.39 8.72
C ASP A 281 -0.26 4.05 9.65
N PRO A 282 -0.38 3.95 10.99
CA PRO A 282 0.55 4.60 11.92
C PRO A 282 2.02 4.17 11.80
N LYS A 283 2.29 3.02 11.16
CA LYS A 283 3.63 2.53 10.80
C LYS A 283 3.89 2.70 9.30
N TYR A 284 3.42 3.82 8.78
CA TYR A 284 3.48 4.15 7.36
C TYR A 284 4.88 4.03 6.77
N PRO A 285 4.99 3.72 5.46
CA PRO A 285 6.28 3.72 4.75
C PRO A 285 6.83 5.15 4.65
N VAL A 286 8.15 5.25 4.56
CA VAL A 286 8.91 6.52 4.54
C VAL A 286 8.38 7.53 3.52
N TRP A 287 7.92 7.05 2.37
CA TRP A 287 7.48 7.92 1.28
C TRP A 287 6.21 8.75 1.62
N TYR A 288 5.40 8.36 2.64
CA TYR A 288 4.29 9.21 3.11
C TYR A 288 4.83 10.47 3.78
N MET A 289 5.86 10.31 4.62
CA MET A 289 6.48 11.45 5.31
C MET A 289 7.26 12.33 4.34
N TYR A 290 7.93 11.71 3.35
CA TYR A 290 8.53 12.44 2.24
C TYR A 290 7.48 13.23 1.46
N GLY A 291 6.36 12.62 1.06
CA GLY A 291 5.28 13.28 0.33
C GLY A 291 4.68 14.46 1.10
N LEU A 292 4.50 14.30 2.43
CA LEU A 292 4.06 15.38 3.31
C LEU A 292 5.07 16.53 3.34
N GLY A 293 6.35 16.23 3.52
CA GLY A 293 7.44 17.20 3.50
C GLY A 293 7.56 17.90 2.16
N HIS A 294 7.37 17.18 1.07
CA HIS A 294 7.36 17.71 -0.28
C HIS A 294 6.20 18.70 -0.51
N ALA A 295 4.99 18.35 -0.03
CA ALA A 295 3.84 19.25 -0.13
C ALA A 295 4.07 20.56 0.65
N TYR A 296 4.63 20.50 1.86
CA TYR A 296 5.03 21.70 2.60
C TYR A 296 6.13 22.49 1.90
N PHE A 297 7.11 21.82 1.29
CA PHE A 297 8.17 22.46 0.51
C PHE A 297 7.59 23.30 -0.64
N LEU A 298 6.64 22.75 -1.40
CA LEU A 298 6.00 23.47 -2.50
C LEU A 298 5.17 24.68 -2.04
N LEU A 299 4.65 24.64 -0.81
CA LEU A 299 3.99 25.77 -0.16
C LEU A 299 4.99 26.80 0.41
N GLN A 300 6.28 26.52 0.31
CA GLN A 300 7.35 27.32 0.93
C GLN A 300 7.25 27.38 2.46
N ASP A 301 6.49 26.45 3.07
CA ASP A 301 6.42 26.28 4.52
C ASP A 301 7.58 25.38 4.99
N TYR A 302 8.78 25.95 4.95
CA TYR A 302 10.01 25.23 5.29
C TYR A 302 10.07 24.86 6.79
N ASP A 303 9.32 25.56 7.63
CA ASP A 303 9.24 25.27 9.06
C ASP A 303 8.48 23.95 9.35
N GLN A 304 7.59 23.54 8.45
CA GLN A 304 6.94 22.21 8.47
C GLN A 304 7.66 21.19 7.57
N ALA A 305 8.21 21.64 6.43
CA ALA A 305 8.90 20.75 5.49
C ALA A 305 10.13 20.10 6.12
N ILE A 306 10.98 20.89 6.79
CA ILE A 306 12.24 20.40 7.40
C ILE A 306 11.96 19.29 8.44
N PRO A 307 11.10 19.47 9.46
CA PRO A 307 10.82 18.41 10.43
C PRO A 307 10.23 17.14 9.81
N ALA A 308 9.36 17.27 8.79
CA ALA A 308 8.80 16.14 8.09
C ALA A 308 9.89 15.35 7.34
N LEU A 309 10.76 16.04 6.63
CA LEU A 309 11.86 15.43 5.87
C LEU A 309 12.96 14.87 6.79
N GLU A 310 13.28 15.54 7.91
CA GLU A 310 14.20 15.02 8.94
C GLU A 310 13.66 13.70 9.49
N LYS A 311 12.35 13.61 9.77
CA LYS A 311 11.72 12.37 10.20
C LYS A 311 11.74 11.28 9.12
N ALA A 312 11.60 11.63 7.85
CA ALA A 312 11.72 10.68 6.75
C ALA A 312 13.11 10.04 6.67
N VAL A 313 14.18 10.84 6.76
CA VAL A 313 15.56 10.31 6.75
C VAL A 313 15.95 9.58 8.04
N GLU A 314 15.29 9.88 9.14
CA GLU A 314 15.43 9.15 10.40
C GLU A 314 14.77 7.77 10.31
N GLN A 315 13.61 7.68 9.64
CA GLN A 315 12.87 6.44 9.41
C GLN A 315 13.59 5.53 8.42
N ASP A 316 14.13 6.08 7.34
CA ASP A 316 14.90 5.35 6.32
C ASP A 316 16.09 6.21 5.85
N PRO A 317 17.29 6.01 6.42
CA PRO A 317 18.49 6.72 6.00
C PRO A 317 18.93 6.47 4.55
N GLY A 318 18.42 5.41 3.89
CA GLY A 318 18.69 5.10 2.49
C GLY A 318 17.78 5.83 1.51
N PHE A 319 16.71 6.48 2.00
CA PHE A 319 15.74 7.15 1.14
C PHE A 319 16.25 8.53 0.67
N TRP A 320 17.15 8.49 -0.32
CA TRP A 320 17.88 9.65 -0.84
C TRP A 320 17.00 10.83 -1.31
N PRO A 321 15.74 10.70 -1.81
CA PRO A 321 14.94 11.84 -2.25
C PRO A 321 14.67 12.85 -1.14
N SER A 322 14.53 12.36 0.13
CA SER A 322 14.34 13.25 1.27
C SER A 322 15.52 14.19 1.51
N TYR A 323 16.75 13.71 1.28
CA TYR A 323 17.93 14.56 1.47
C TYR A 323 18.01 15.69 0.45
N LEU A 324 17.51 15.52 -0.77
CA LEU A 324 17.48 16.60 -1.77
C LEU A 324 16.55 17.72 -1.33
N LEU A 325 15.33 17.37 -0.91
CA LEU A 325 14.38 18.38 -0.41
C LEU A 325 14.86 19.04 0.89
N LEU A 326 15.53 18.29 1.76
CA LEU A 326 16.18 18.85 2.96
C LEU A 326 17.28 19.85 2.56
N ALA A 327 18.13 19.51 1.60
CA ALA A 327 19.19 20.37 1.15
C ALA A 327 18.66 21.71 0.63
N ALA A 328 17.63 21.66 -0.24
CA ALA A 328 16.95 22.84 -0.76
C ALA A 328 16.29 23.66 0.35
N SER A 329 15.57 22.97 1.27
CA SER A 329 14.89 23.63 2.40
C SER A 329 15.89 24.33 3.35
N TYR A 330 17.01 23.68 3.66
CA TYR A 330 18.06 24.26 4.50
C TYR A 330 18.75 25.43 3.83
N ASP A 331 18.98 25.37 2.50
CA ASP A 331 19.61 26.48 1.78
C ASP A 331 18.75 27.74 1.83
N VAL A 332 17.45 27.61 1.55
CA VAL A 332 16.49 28.71 1.66
C VAL A 332 16.44 29.31 3.07
N LYS A 333 16.58 28.49 4.10
CA LYS A 333 16.64 28.93 5.53
C LYS A 333 18.03 29.43 5.94
N GLY A 334 19.01 29.50 5.01
CA GLY A 334 20.38 29.96 5.29
C GLY A 334 21.23 28.97 6.12
N MET A 335 20.79 27.72 6.27
CA MET A 335 21.46 26.67 7.04
C MET A 335 22.52 25.93 6.19
N LYS A 336 23.50 26.66 5.66
CA LYS A 336 24.45 26.17 4.64
C LYS A 336 25.17 24.87 5.00
N GLU A 337 25.63 24.71 6.25
CA GLU A 337 26.33 23.50 6.68
C GLU A 337 25.40 22.27 6.64
N LYS A 338 24.14 22.42 7.06
CA LYS A 338 23.13 21.34 7.00
C LYS A 338 22.79 21.00 5.55
N SER A 339 22.63 21.99 4.69
CA SER A 339 22.40 21.81 3.25
C SER A 339 23.51 20.97 2.62
N GLN A 340 24.78 21.37 2.80
CA GLN A 340 25.94 20.65 2.26
C GLN A 340 26.00 19.18 2.77
N LYS A 341 25.72 18.94 4.06
CA LYS A 341 25.65 17.57 4.61
C LYS A 341 24.55 16.76 3.95
N ALA A 342 23.37 17.34 3.73
CA ALA A 342 22.25 16.66 3.08
C ALA A 342 22.59 16.31 1.62
N VAL A 343 23.17 17.23 0.84
CA VAL A 343 23.65 16.94 -0.53
C VAL A 343 24.66 15.78 -0.52
N LYS A 344 25.64 15.81 0.38
CA LYS A 344 26.64 14.75 0.49
C LYS A 344 25.96 13.39 0.75
N ARG A 345 25.01 13.33 1.69
CA ARG A 345 24.26 12.08 1.98
C ARG A 345 23.46 11.61 0.77
N ALA A 346 22.77 12.50 0.06
CA ALA A 346 22.05 12.13 -1.15
C ALA A 346 22.98 11.48 -2.19
N LEU A 347 24.19 12.02 -2.39
CA LEU A 347 25.21 11.48 -3.31
C LEU A 347 25.80 10.15 -2.86
N GLU A 348 25.94 9.94 -1.55
CA GLU A 348 26.40 8.65 -0.98
C GLU A 348 25.38 7.54 -1.25
N GLU A 349 24.09 7.83 -1.07
CA GLU A 349 22.99 6.86 -1.26
C GLU A 349 22.64 6.63 -2.74
N ASN A 350 22.77 7.66 -3.58
CA ASN A 350 22.57 7.53 -5.03
C ASN A 350 23.65 8.27 -5.82
N LYS A 351 24.62 7.54 -6.31
CA LYS A 351 25.73 8.07 -7.12
C LYS A 351 25.30 8.64 -8.49
N ASN A 352 24.12 8.26 -8.95
CA ASN A 352 23.54 8.70 -10.20
C ASN A 352 22.49 9.82 -9.97
N LEU A 353 22.76 10.70 -9.00
CA LEU A 353 21.85 11.80 -8.71
C LEU A 353 21.49 12.60 -9.96
N PRO A 354 20.31 13.22 -9.93
CA PRO A 354 19.72 13.85 -11.10
C PRO A 354 20.66 14.87 -11.75
N ASN A 355 20.82 14.70 -13.04
CA ASN A 355 21.35 15.71 -13.95
C ASN A 355 20.16 16.43 -14.61
N GLU A 356 20.42 17.29 -15.59
CA GLU A 356 19.40 18.05 -16.37
C GLU A 356 18.24 17.18 -16.91
N LYS A 357 18.42 15.84 -17.02
CA LYS A 357 17.34 14.91 -17.42
C LYS A 357 16.30 14.70 -16.34
N TRP A 358 16.64 14.89 -15.05
CA TRP A 358 15.71 14.73 -13.95
C TRP A 358 14.58 15.76 -13.98
N GLU A 359 14.86 17.03 -14.30
CA GLU A 359 13.84 18.07 -14.46
C GLU A 359 12.75 17.65 -15.46
N GLN A 360 13.15 16.93 -16.52
CA GLN A 360 12.23 16.43 -17.54
C GLN A 360 11.40 15.25 -17.07
N LEU A 361 11.94 14.45 -16.14
CA LEU A 361 11.29 13.24 -15.62
C LEU A 361 10.32 13.55 -14.49
N VAL A 362 10.58 14.57 -13.66
CA VAL A 362 9.71 14.90 -12.51
C VAL A 362 8.30 15.26 -13.01
N PRO A 363 7.27 14.66 -12.45
CA PRO A 363 5.92 14.75 -13.02
C PRO A 363 5.14 16.00 -12.57
N TYR A 364 5.80 17.16 -12.42
CA TYR A 364 5.09 18.39 -12.07
C TYR A 364 4.23 18.92 -13.21
N LYS A 365 3.03 19.40 -12.86
CA LYS A 365 2.14 20.11 -13.78
C LYS A 365 2.73 21.48 -14.15
N ASP A 366 3.35 22.18 -13.19
CA ASP A 366 4.12 23.38 -13.40
C ASP A 366 5.63 23.05 -13.41
N PRO A 367 6.32 23.20 -14.55
CA PRO A 367 7.77 22.98 -14.62
C PRO A 367 8.60 23.87 -13.69
N ALA A 368 8.07 25.04 -13.27
CA ALA A 368 8.77 25.93 -12.34
C ALA A 368 8.92 25.30 -10.94
N ALA A 369 7.98 24.44 -10.53
CA ALA A 369 8.07 23.71 -9.27
C ALA A 369 9.27 22.75 -9.24
N GLY A 370 9.60 22.10 -10.37
CA GLY A 370 10.75 21.22 -10.48
C GLY A 370 12.10 21.95 -10.33
N LYS A 371 12.16 23.21 -10.78
CA LYS A 371 13.39 24.03 -10.69
C LYS A 371 13.76 24.45 -9.27
N GLN A 372 12.81 24.46 -8.34
CA GLN A 372 13.07 24.78 -6.94
C GLN A 372 13.83 23.66 -6.19
N MET A 373 13.92 22.47 -6.78
CA MET A 373 14.57 21.29 -6.17
C MET A 373 16.03 21.11 -6.59
N ILE A 374 16.50 21.88 -7.55
CA ILE A 374 17.85 21.81 -8.13
C ILE A 374 18.66 23.02 -7.72
#